data_0af057d0ac4e368e86950f7b476803de
#
_entry.id   0af057d0ac4e368e86950f7b476803de
#
_cell.length_a   1.000
_cell.length_b   1.000
_cell.length_c   1.000
_cell.angle_alpha   90.00
_cell.angle_beta   90.00
_cell.angle_gamma   90.00
#
_symmetry.space_group_name_H-M   'P 1'
#
loop_
_entity.id
_entity.type
_entity.pdbx_description
1 polymer ?
#
loop_
_entity_poly.entity_id
_entity_poly.type
_entity_poly.pdbx_seq_one_letter_code
_entity_poly.pdbx_strand_id
1 'polypeptide(L)'
;MLLKNVLSEKIKGSFMEADRCLNCWDAPCNSNCPAGINVSSFIRSLSKGDYIGAAEIIQRENPFGYICGWICPQEALCQKNCIAKQLGRAIDIRTLQRFTIELFRKNYKGNNFLKNYKVDKLNINIGGKNHIEDIPKILNRSQKRKKVAIIGAGPSGLTTGLFLSKIGYEVVVFEKKQSAGGRITHGIPDFRLPRKIALSEIESVSCLLKIEYGKEFGKDITISTLFEENFSAIYLATGKWKENLLDIKGNNLKGFLHSDNVLIDDDWKKIQYKNAAVIGAGNVAMDVARTLIENNKKSNVYIIYRRTSKEIPAWQEERENGWEDGVIFQFLSLPVEIVGDRLKNTQMIKCVRTSPGEIDSTGRRQSDIVKGYEFDIPIDMVVTALGYQPNCNLLTSQGLIVDKKGFIVVDEKLKTNIENVFAGGDMIGKGRSTVVQAVADGKRAAINIHKYLSSRGGNVG
;
A
#
# COMPACT_ATOMS: atom_id res chain seq x y z
N MET A 1 3.14 -38.45 -0.96
CA MET A 1 1.72 -38.75 -0.65
C MET A 1 1.12 -37.70 0.29
N LEU A 2 1.74 -37.32 1.41
CA LEU A 2 1.29 -36.28 2.35
C LEU A 2 1.05 -34.92 1.68
N LEU A 3 1.97 -34.38 0.87
CA LEU A 3 1.82 -33.09 0.17
C LEU A 3 0.64 -33.06 -0.82
N LYS A 4 0.32 -34.18 -1.49
CA LYS A 4 -0.86 -34.26 -2.38
C LYS A 4 -2.17 -34.22 -1.57
N ASN A 5 -2.19 -34.85 -0.38
CA ASN A 5 -3.38 -34.82 0.48
C ASN A 5 -3.62 -33.45 1.09
N VAL A 6 -2.58 -32.78 1.61
CA VAL A 6 -2.69 -31.40 2.15
C VAL A 6 -3.12 -30.40 1.08
N LEU A 7 -2.60 -30.52 -0.14
CA LEU A 7 -3.05 -29.69 -1.28
C LEU A 7 -4.51 -29.97 -1.64
N SER A 8 -4.98 -31.22 -1.56
CA SER A 8 -6.38 -31.57 -1.83
C SER A 8 -7.33 -31.03 -0.76
N GLU A 9 -6.92 -31.04 0.51
CA GLU A 9 -7.70 -30.48 1.62
C GLU A 9 -7.79 -28.96 1.55
N LYS A 10 -6.69 -28.27 1.27
CA LYS A 10 -6.68 -26.81 1.06
C LYS A 10 -7.58 -26.40 -0.12
N ILE A 11 -7.57 -27.16 -1.20
CA ILE A 11 -8.42 -26.95 -2.37
C ILE A 11 -9.90 -27.12 -1.99
N LYS A 12 -10.24 -28.24 -1.33
CA LYS A 12 -11.61 -28.50 -0.86
C LYS A 12 -12.09 -27.41 0.12
N GLY A 13 -11.27 -27.04 1.09
CA GLY A 13 -11.59 -26.00 2.06
C GLY A 13 -11.88 -24.64 1.40
N SER A 14 -11.14 -24.27 0.34
CA SER A 14 -11.39 -23.02 -0.38
C SER A 14 -12.71 -23.03 -1.16
N PHE A 15 -13.07 -24.15 -1.80
CA PHE A 15 -14.38 -24.27 -2.46
C PHE A 15 -15.53 -24.26 -1.45
N MET A 16 -15.39 -24.97 -0.33
CA MET A 16 -16.39 -24.93 0.76
C MET A 16 -16.55 -23.51 1.32
N GLU A 17 -15.47 -22.76 1.46
CA GLU A 17 -15.56 -21.36 1.91
C GLU A 17 -16.27 -20.49 0.85
N ALA A 18 -16.01 -20.72 -0.44
CA ALA A 18 -16.69 -20.01 -1.52
C ALA A 18 -18.21 -20.32 -1.56
N ASP A 19 -18.61 -21.56 -1.28
CA ASP A 19 -20.01 -22.00 -1.22
C ASP A 19 -20.79 -21.37 -0.05
N ARG A 20 -20.10 -20.91 1.01
CA ARG A 20 -20.75 -20.15 2.10
C ARG A 20 -21.23 -18.75 1.70
N CYS A 21 -20.78 -18.26 0.53
CA CYS A 21 -21.18 -16.92 0.06
C CYS A 21 -22.66 -16.85 -0.25
N LEU A 22 -23.36 -15.89 0.35
CA LEU A 22 -24.81 -15.71 0.19
C LEU A 22 -25.19 -15.10 -1.15
N ASN A 23 -24.25 -14.71 -1.99
CA ASN A 23 -24.49 -14.05 -3.29
C ASN A 23 -25.48 -12.87 -3.20
N CYS A 24 -25.27 -11.99 -2.18
CA CYS A 24 -26.14 -10.86 -1.89
C CYS A 24 -26.37 -9.98 -3.14
N TRP A 25 -27.60 -9.53 -3.34
CA TRP A 25 -27.98 -8.68 -4.49
C TRP A 25 -27.20 -7.35 -4.50
N ASP A 26 -27.18 -6.64 -3.39
CA ASP A 26 -26.48 -5.36 -3.19
C ASP A 26 -25.05 -5.50 -2.66
N ALA A 27 -24.56 -6.72 -2.59
CA ALA A 27 -23.22 -7.18 -2.22
C ALA A 27 -22.31 -6.09 -1.58
N PRO A 28 -22.38 -5.87 -0.25
CA PRO A 28 -21.61 -4.80 0.40
C PRO A 28 -20.08 -4.96 0.23
N CYS A 29 -19.61 -6.17 -0.02
CA CYS A 29 -18.21 -6.46 -0.32
C CYS A 29 -17.75 -5.80 -1.64
N ASN A 30 -18.62 -5.67 -2.65
CA ASN A 30 -18.31 -5.00 -3.91
C ASN A 30 -18.08 -3.50 -3.69
N SER A 31 -19.01 -2.83 -2.99
CA SER A 31 -18.91 -1.39 -2.70
C SER A 31 -17.79 -1.04 -1.74
N ASN A 32 -17.37 -1.98 -0.89
CA ASN A 32 -16.24 -1.78 0.02
C ASN A 32 -14.87 -2.10 -0.59
N CYS A 33 -14.80 -2.63 -1.82
CA CYS A 33 -13.54 -2.83 -2.52
C CYS A 33 -13.11 -1.55 -3.22
N PRO A 34 -12.00 -0.87 -2.80
CA PRO A 34 -11.57 0.36 -3.47
C PRO A 34 -11.25 0.17 -4.94
N ALA A 35 -10.66 -0.98 -5.33
CA ALA A 35 -10.36 -1.30 -6.72
C ALA A 35 -11.60 -1.61 -7.58
N GLY A 36 -12.79 -1.74 -6.97
CA GLY A 36 -14.03 -2.02 -7.68
C GLY A 36 -14.17 -3.48 -8.16
N ILE A 37 -13.49 -4.43 -7.51
CA ILE A 37 -13.67 -5.85 -7.83
C ILE A 37 -15.10 -6.24 -7.53
N ASN A 38 -15.75 -6.93 -8.48
CA ASN A 38 -17.02 -7.59 -8.22
C ASN A 38 -16.78 -8.87 -7.41
N VAL A 39 -16.71 -8.69 -6.08
CA VAL A 39 -16.33 -9.74 -5.13
C VAL A 39 -17.33 -10.89 -5.13
N SER A 40 -18.64 -10.59 -5.12
CA SER A 40 -19.68 -11.62 -5.14
C SER A 40 -19.61 -12.46 -6.42
N SER A 41 -19.34 -11.84 -7.57
CA SER A 41 -19.23 -12.55 -8.84
C SER A 41 -18.01 -13.45 -8.91
N PHE A 42 -16.81 -13.00 -8.49
CA PHE A 42 -15.66 -13.89 -8.54
C PHE A 42 -15.80 -15.07 -7.59
N ILE A 43 -16.39 -14.87 -6.39
CA ILE A 43 -16.64 -15.98 -5.44
C ILE A 43 -17.65 -16.95 -6.03
N ARG A 44 -18.72 -16.46 -6.67
CA ARG A 44 -19.71 -17.30 -7.35
C ARG A 44 -19.10 -18.11 -8.49
N SER A 45 -18.25 -17.50 -9.34
CA SER A 45 -17.54 -18.23 -10.40
C SER A 45 -16.64 -19.32 -9.79
N LEU A 46 -15.89 -18.98 -8.75
CA LEU A 46 -15.03 -19.93 -8.05
C LEU A 46 -15.84 -21.11 -7.48
N SER A 47 -16.97 -20.85 -6.81
CA SER A 47 -17.81 -21.92 -6.21
C SER A 47 -18.37 -22.88 -7.27
N LYS A 48 -18.47 -22.44 -8.52
CA LYS A 48 -18.88 -23.28 -9.66
C LYS A 48 -17.71 -23.97 -10.37
N GLY A 49 -16.49 -23.85 -9.84
CA GLY A 49 -15.29 -24.41 -10.45
C GLY A 49 -14.69 -23.58 -11.58
N ASP A 50 -15.31 -22.45 -11.95
CA ASP A 50 -14.78 -21.52 -12.96
C ASP A 50 -13.74 -20.58 -12.34
N TYR A 51 -12.57 -21.13 -12.02
CA TYR A 51 -11.47 -20.34 -11.47
C TYR A 51 -10.83 -19.40 -12.52
N ILE A 52 -10.98 -19.68 -13.82
CA ILE A 52 -10.50 -18.81 -14.90
C ILE A 52 -11.34 -17.54 -14.93
N GLY A 53 -12.65 -17.65 -15.07
CA GLY A 53 -13.55 -16.49 -15.02
C GLY A 53 -13.46 -15.72 -13.70
N ALA A 54 -13.29 -16.42 -12.57
CA ALA A 54 -13.04 -15.77 -11.28
C ALA A 54 -11.76 -14.92 -11.27
N ALA A 55 -10.65 -15.44 -11.82
CA ALA A 55 -9.38 -14.72 -11.93
C ALA A 55 -9.48 -13.52 -12.88
N GLU A 56 -10.20 -13.66 -13.99
CA GLU A 56 -10.47 -12.57 -14.93
C GLU A 56 -11.24 -11.43 -14.28
N ILE A 57 -12.27 -11.72 -13.48
CA ILE A 57 -13.04 -10.72 -12.73
C ILE A 57 -12.12 -9.93 -11.78
N ILE A 58 -11.19 -10.61 -11.11
CA ILE A 58 -10.24 -9.98 -10.19
C ILE A 58 -9.25 -9.11 -10.97
N GLN A 59 -8.55 -9.68 -11.96
CA GLN A 59 -7.42 -9.04 -12.65
C GLN A 59 -7.85 -7.88 -13.54
N ARG A 60 -9.07 -7.92 -14.07
CA ARG A 60 -9.65 -6.82 -14.84
C ARG A 60 -9.73 -5.54 -14.04
N GLU A 61 -10.14 -5.64 -12.79
CA GLU A 61 -10.32 -4.47 -11.91
C GLU A 61 -9.06 -4.14 -11.08
N ASN A 62 -8.23 -5.15 -10.80
CA ASN A 62 -7.05 -5.00 -9.96
C ASN A 62 -5.86 -5.79 -10.54
N PRO A 63 -4.93 -5.12 -11.24
CA PRO A 63 -3.74 -5.77 -11.79
C PRO A 63 -2.78 -6.32 -10.71
N PHE A 64 -2.98 -5.95 -9.44
CA PHE A 64 -2.27 -6.44 -8.26
C PHE A 64 -3.17 -7.30 -7.38
N GLY A 65 -4.08 -8.07 -7.99
CA GLY A 65 -5.05 -8.90 -7.30
C GLY A 65 -4.42 -9.98 -6.45
N TYR A 66 -3.29 -10.54 -6.86
CA TYR A 66 -2.57 -11.57 -6.10
C TYR A 66 -1.89 -10.99 -4.86
N ILE A 67 -1.18 -9.87 -5.00
CA ILE A 67 -0.61 -9.13 -3.87
C ILE A 67 -1.70 -8.73 -2.88
N CYS A 68 -2.82 -8.19 -3.37
CA CYS A 68 -3.97 -7.88 -2.51
C CYS A 68 -4.53 -9.13 -1.81
N GLY A 69 -4.48 -10.29 -2.44
CA GLY A 69 -4.82 -11.58 -1.84
C GLY A 69 -3.92 -12.01 -0.67
N TRP A 70 -2.77 -11.35 -0.48
CA TRP A 70 -1.86 -11.58 0.65
C TRP A 70 -1.99 -10.52 1.74
N ILE A 71 -2.06 -9.24 1.39
CA ILE A 71 -1.84 -8.14 2.34
C ILE A 71 -3.00 -7.16 2.49
N CYS A 72 -4.12 -7.36 1.75
CA CYS A 72 -5.26 -6.45 1.86
C CYS A 72 -5.95 -6.59 3.22
N PRO A 73 -6.19 -5.48 3.94
CA PRO A 73 -6.91 -5.51 5.22
C PRO A 73 -8.41 -5.72 4.99
N GLN A 74 -8.81 -6.96 4.68
CA GLN A 74 -10.17 -7.31 4.31
C GLN A 74 -11.22 -6.97 5.38
N GLU A 75 -10.85 -7.09 6.66
CA GLU A 75 -11.69 -6.78 7.82
C GLU A 75 -12.12 -5.31 7.86
N ALA A 76 -11.29 -4.43 7.30
CA ALA A 76 -11.58 -3.01 7.21
C ALA A 76 -12.18 -2.60 5.85
N LEU A 77 -12.23 -3.50 4.88
CA LEU A 77 -12.68 -3.29 3.49
C LEU A 77 -13.82 -4.26 3.13
N CYS A 78 -13.59 -5.16 2.17
CA CYS A 78 -14.63 -6.00 1.59
C CYS A 78 -15.35 -6.91 2.63
N GLN A 79 -14.64 -7.38 3.65
CA GLN A 79 -15.21 -8.23 4.71
C GLN A 79 -15.98 -7.44 5.77
N LYS A 80 -15.74 -6.12 5.89
CA LYS A 80 -16.28 -5.28 6.97
C LYS A 80 -17.79 -5.44 7.15
N ASN A 81 -18.53 -5.40 6.05
CA ASN A 81 -20.00 -5.45 6.04
C ASN A 81 -20.51 -6.75 5.39
N CYS A 82 -19.72 -7.83 5.42
CA CYS A 82 -20.14 -9.13 4.90
C CYS A 82 -21.34 -9.67 5.69
N ILE A 83 -22.47 -9.90 5.01
CA ILE A 83 -23.72 -10.36 5.62
C ILE A 83 -23.59 -11.77 6.23
N ALA A 84 -22.73 -12.63 5.65
CA ALA A 84 -22.47 -13.97 6.21
C ALA A 84 -21.93 -13.92 7.66
N LYS A 85 -21.44 -12.76 8.12
CA LYS A 85 -21.04 -12.56 9.53
C LYS A 85 -22.20 -12.77 10.51
N GLN A 86 -23.43 -12.52 10.09
CA GLN A 86 -24.63 -12.75 10.89
C GLN A 86 -24.94 -14.25 11.08
N LEU A 87 -24.37 -15.10 10.22
CA LEU A 87 -24.50 -16.56 10.27
C LEU A 87 -23.27 -17.24 10.89
N GLY A 88 -22.51 -16.50 11.71
CA GLY A 88 -21.32 -16.98 12.42
C GLY A 88 -20.08 -16.18 12.07
N ARG A 89 -19.50 -16.35 10.87
CA ARG A 89 -18.31 -15.62 10.44
C ARG A 89 -18.43 -15.10 9.02
N ALA A 90 -17.78 -13.96 8.75
CA ALA A 90 -17.66 -13.40 7.42
C ALA A 90 -16.90 -14.36 6.49
N ILE A 91 -17.10 -14.19 5.19
CA ILE A 91 -16.36 -14.94 4.15
C ILE A 91 -14.89 -14.46 4.17
N ASP A 92 -13.95 -15.38 4.09
CA ASP A 92 -12.52 -15.07 3.96
C ASP A 92 -12.18 -14.72 2.49
N ILE A 93 -12.61 -13.52 2.10
CA ILE A 93 -12.56 -13.02 0.71
C ILE A 93 -11.12 -12.96 0.21
N ARG A 94 -10.19 -12.50 1.05
CA ARG A 94 -8.78 -12.33 0.69
C ARG A 94 -8.12 -13.69 0.39
N THR A 95 -8.36 -14.70 1.23
CA THR A 95 -7.86 -16.05 0.99
C THR A 95 -8.47 -16.66 -0.28
N LEU A 96 -9.76 -16.45 -0.55
CA LEU A 96 -10.38 -16.89 -1.79
C LEU A 96 -9.78 -16.19 -3.01
N GLN A 97 -9.53 -14.89 -2.94
CA GLN A 97 -8.87 -14.12 -4.00
C GLN A 97 -7.47 -14.67 -4.29
N ARG A 98 -6.67 -14.89 -3.24
CA ARG A 98 -5.34 -15.49 -3.35
C ARG A 98 -5.40 -16.88 -3.98
N PHE A 99 -6.25 -17.73 -3.46
CA PHE A 99 -6.44 -19.10 -3.98
C PHE A 99 -6.83 -19.10 -5.45
N THR A 100 -7.76 -18.24 -5.86
CA THR A 100 -8.20 -18.10 -7.26
C THR A 100 -7.03 -17.78 -8.19
N ILE A 101 -6.21 -16.78 -7.83
CA ILE A 101 -5.06 -16.40 -8.66
C ILE A 101 -3.96 -17.47 -8.63
N GLU A 102 -3.72 -18.15 -7.51
CA GLU A 102 -2.78 -19.28 -7.42
C GLU A 102 -3.21 -20.41 -8.37
N LEU A 103 -4.49 -20.75 -8.35
CA LEU A 103 -5.04 -21.82 -9.20
C LEU A 103 -4.95 -21.44 -10.69
N PHE A 104 -5.28 -20.21 -11.02
CA PHE A 104 -5.15 -19.66 -12.36
C PHE A 104 -3.70 -19.73 -12.86
N ARG A 105 -2.74 -19.19 -12.10
CA ARG A 105 -1.32 -19.19 -12.48
C ARG A 105 -0.72 -20.59 -12.64
N LYS A 106 -1.16 -21.55 -11.83
CA LYS A 106 -0.70 -22.95 -11.91
C LYS A 106 -1.18 -23.66 -13.18
N ASN A 107 -2.39 -23.39 -13.61
CA ASN A 107 -3.06 -24.17 -14.65
C ASN A 107 -3.14 -23.43 -15.99
N TYR A 108 -3.09 -22.10 -15.97
CA TYR A 108 -3.13 -21.28 -17.17
C TYR A 108 -1.72 -21.06 -17.74
N LYS A 109 -1.38 -21.84 -18.77
CA LYS A 109 -0.09 -21.74 -19.49
C LYS A 109 -0.09 -20.68 -20.60
N GLY A 110 -1.12 -19.85 -20.67
CA GLY A 110 -1.25 -18.80 -21.67
C GLY A 110 -0.33 -17.61 -21.42
N ASN A 111 -0.28 -16.72 -22.40
CA ASN A 111 0.37 -15.42 -22.29
C ASN A 111 -0.24 -14.61 -21.15
N ASN A 112 0.51 -13.65 -20.60
CA ASN A 112 0.07 -12.74 -19.57
C ASN A 112 -1.36 -12.21 -19.87
N PHE A 113 -2.34 -12.55 -19.01
CA PHE A 113 -3.74 -12.14 -19.14
C PHE A 113 -3.87 -10.64 -19.40
N LEU A 114 -3.13 -9.84 -18.62
CA LEU A 114 -3.13 -8.38 -18.73
C LEU A 114 -2.69 -7.88 -20.11
N LYS A 115 -1.89 -8.64 -20.86
CA LYS A 115 -1.47 -8.29 -22.23
C LYS A 115 -2.66 -8.31 -23.20
N ASN A 116 -3.50 -9.31 -23.10
CA ASN A 116 -4.59 -9.56 -24.05
C ASN A 116 -5.89 -8.89 -23.64
N TYR A 117 -6.02 -8.47 -22.39
CA TYR A 117 -7.21 -7.84 -21.87
C TYR A 117 -7.44 -6.47 -22.53
N LYS A 118 -8.65 -6.28 -23.10
CA LYS A 118 -9.10 -4.99 -23.65
C LYS A 118 -9.90 -4.23 -22.59
N VAL A 119 -9.66 -2.95 -22.48
CA VAL A 119 -10.34 -2.07 -21.53
C VAL A 119 -11.49 -1.37 -22.28
N ASP A 120 -12.67 -1.96 -22.22
CA ASP A 120 -13.88 -1.34 -22.77
C ASP A 120 -14.63 -0.55 -21.71
N LYS A 121 -14.58 -1.01 -20.47
CA LYS A 121 -15.24 -0.41 -19.31
C LYS A 121 -14.33 -0.51 -18.09
N LEU A 122 -14.39 0.48 -17.24
CA LEU A 122 -13.72 0.48 -15.95
C LEU A 122 -14.72 0.69 -14.83
N ASN A 123 -14.67 -0.17 -13.83
CA ASN A 123 -15.43 0.01 -12.61
C ASN A 123 -14.61 0.83 -11.61
N ILE A 124 -15.13 1.99 -11.24
CA ILE A 124 -14.50 2.90 -10.29
C ILE A 124 -15.34 2.96 -9.04
N ASN A 125 -14.71 2.74 -7.89
CA ASN A 125 -15.37 2.99 -6.61
C ASN A 125 -15.12 4.43 -6.16
N ILE A 126 -16.19 5.21 -6.03
CA ILE A 126 -16.15 6.57 -5.49
C ILE A 126 -17.08 6.63 -4.30
N GLY A 127 -16.52 6.85 -3.10
CA GLY A 127 -17.31 6.99 -1.87
C GLY A 127 -18.19 5.78 -1.52
N GLY A 128 -17.73 4.55 -1.84
CA GLY A 128 -18.49 3.31 -1.61
C GLY A 128 -19.51 2.98 -2.70
N LYS A 129 -19.61 3.77 -3.76
CA LYS A 129 -20.46 3.48 -4.92
C LYS A 129 -19.59 3.12 -6.12
N ASN A 130 -19.97 2.05 -6.79
CA ASN A 130 -19.34 1.62 -8.04
C ASN A 130 -19.95 2.38 -9.22
N HIS A 131 -19.10 3.02 -10.01
CA HIS A 131 -19.45 3.68 -11.26
C HIS A 131 -18.77 2.93 -12.40
N ILE A 132 -19.57 2.52 -13.39
CA ILE A 132 -19.05 1.92 -14.61
C ILE A 132 -18.84 3.04 -15.61
N GLU A 133 -17.61 3.25 -16.01
CA GLU A 133 -17.22 4.23 -17.01
C GLU A 133 -16.96 3.51 -18.33
N ASP A 134 -17.72 3.86 -19.36
CA ASP A 134 -17.45 3.42 -20.73
C ASP A 134 -16.24 4.18 -21.27
N ILE A 135 -15.29 3.43 -21.82
CA ILE A 135 -14.12 4.02 -22.46
C ILE A 135 -14.34 3.95 -23.97
N PRO A 136 -14.28 5.08 -24.68
CA PRO A 136 -14.37 5.08 -26.12
C PRO A 136 -13.36 4.13 -26.74
N LYS A 137 -13.85 3.19 -27.58
CA LYS A 137 -13.05 2.07 -28.10
C LYS A 137 -11.88 2.49 -28.99
N ILE A 138 -11.87 3.72 -29.50
CA ILE A 138 -10.88 4.15 -30.49
C ILE A 138 -10.50 5.59 -30.23
N LEU A 139 -9.27 5.81 -29.77
CA LEU A 139 -8.66 7.13 -29.86
C LEU A 139 -8.45 7.48 -31.35
N ASN A 140 -8.79 8.70 -31.74
CA ASN A 140 -8.41 9.18 -33.06
C ASN A 140 -6.87 9.32 -33.19
N ARG A 141 -6.35 9.51 -34.43
CA ARG A 141 -4.92 9.60 -34.68
C ARG A 141 -4.21 10.68 -33.84
N SER A 142 -4.89 11.82 -33.60
CA SER A 142 -4.30 12.91 -32.80
C SER A 142 -4.23 12.57 -31.32
N GLN A 143 -5.21 11.85 -30.78
CA GLN A 143 -5.22 11.38 -29.39
C GLN A 143 -4.18 10.29 -29.11
N LYS A 144 -3.97 9.36 -30.04
CA LYS A 144 -2.94 8.32 -29.95
C LYS A 144 -1.51 8.87 -29.89
N ARG A 145 -1.26 10.09 -30.36
CA ARG A 145 0.04 10.74 -30.32
C ARG A 145 0.30 11.49 -28.99
N LYS A 146 -0.71 11.62 -28.11
CA LYS A 146 -0.51 12.29 -26.84
C LYS A 146 0.29 11.42 -25.88
N LYS A 147 1.37 12.01 -25.33
CA LYS A 147 2.25 11.37 -24.37
C LYS A 147 1.83 11.68 -22.96
N VAL A 148 1.89 10.71 -22.07
CA VAL A 148 1.62 10.89 -20.63
C VAL A 148 2.83 10.43 -19.84
N ALA A 149 3.36 11.33 -18.99
CA ALA A 149 4.40 11.01 -18.04
C ALA A 149 3.81 10.54 -16.72
N ILE A 150 4.38 9.47 -16.18
CA ILE A 150 4.02 8.95 -14.86
C ILE A 150 5.25 8.95 -13.98
N ILE A 151 5.19 9.58 -12.81
CA ILE A 151 6.30 9.70 -11.89
C ILE A 151 6.12 8.75 -10.72
N GLY A 152 6.91 7.67 -10.73
CA GLY A 152 6.86 6.59 -9.75
C GLY A 152 6.22 5.30 -10.28
N ALA A 153 6.98 4.21 -10.25
CA ALA A 153 6.56 2.87 -10.64
C ALA A 153 6.01 2.04 -9.46
N GLY A 154 5.34 2.68 -8.50
CA GLY A 154 4.54 2.02 -7.46
C GLY A 154 3.18 1.56 -7.99
N PRO A 155 2.34 0.92 -7.13
CA PRO A 155 1.04 0.37 -7.57
C PRO A 155 0.14 1.40 -8.26
N SER A 156 0.12 2.65 -7.78
CA SER A 156 -0.70 3.71 -8.37
C SER A 156 -0.21 4.09 -9.77
N GLY A 157 1.10 4.35 -9.93
CA GLY A 157 1.68 4.71 -11.22
C GLY A 157 1.60 3.58 -12.25
N LEU A 158 1.94 2.35 -11.85
CA LEU A 158 1.83 1.18 -12.73
C LEU A 158 0.38 0.93 -13.18
N THR A 159 -0.58 1.10 -12.28
CA THR A 159 -2.02 0.98 -12.64
C THR A 159 -2.43 2.05 -13.62
N THR A 160 -2.09 3.32 -13.37
CA THR A 160 -2.40 4.42 -14.30
C THR A 160 -1.77 4.18 -15.66
N GLY A 161 -0.50 3.77 -15.68
CA GLY A 161 0.23 3.47 -16.90
C GLY A 161 -0.40 2.34 -17.70
N LEU A 162 -0.75 1.25 -17.04
CA LEU A 162 -1.39 0.10 -17.68
C LEU A 162 -2.72 0.52 -18.34
N PHE A 163 -3.60 1.23 -17.62
CA PHE A 163 -4.89 1.60 -18.16
C PHE A 163 -4.79 2.63 -19.29
N LEU A 164 -3.94 3.66 -19.15
CA LEU A 164 -3.71 4.65 -20.21
C LEU A 164 -3.09 4.02 -21.46
N SER A 165 -2.11 3.13 -21.29
CA SER A 165 -1.53 2.37 -22.41
C SER A 165 -2.57 1.50 -23.12
N LYS A 166 -3.48 0.85 -22.37
CA LYS A 166 -4.59 0.04 -22.91
C LYS A 166 -5.62 0.89 -23.67
N ILE A 167 -5.85 2.13 -23.25
CA ILE A 167 -6.69 3.10 -23.95
C ILE A 167 -6.01 3.56 -25.24
N GLY A 168 -4.66 3.52 -25.31
CA GLY A 168 -3.90 3.81 -26.52
C GLY A 168 -3.02 5.07 -26.44
N TYR A 169 -2.80 5.63 -25.27
CA TYR A 169 -1.82 6.71 -25.05
C TYR A 169 -0.38 6.18 -25.10
N GLU A 170 0.55 7.05 -25.50
CA GLU A 170 1.97 6.79 -25.30
C GLU A 170 2.34 7.12 -23.85
N VAL A 171 2.70 6.10 -23.09
CA VAL A 171 2.99 6.25 -21.65
C VAL A 171 4.45 5.98 -21.38
N VAL A 172 5.09 6.88 -20.61
CA VAL A 172 6.42 6.68 -20.05
C VAL A 172 6.34 6.81 -18.54
N VAL A 173 6.81 5.79 -17.84
CA VAL A 173 6.90 5.76 -16.38
C VAL A 173 8.34 6.06 -15.99
N PHE A 174 8.56 7.03 -15.12
CA PHE A 174 9.86 7.38 -14.57
C PHE A 174 9.97 6.86 -13.15
N GLU A 175 11.01 6.11 -12.86
CA GLU A 175 11.24 5.52 -11.54
C GLU A 175 12.65 5.82 -11.04
N LYS A 176 12.76 6.28 -9.79
CA LYS A 176 14.04 6.61 -9.15
C LYS A 176 14.92 5.38 -8.92
N LYS A 177 14.31 4.27 -8.50
CA LYS A 177 15.01 3.01 -8.21
C LYS A 177 15.27 2.22 -9.49
N GLN A 178 16.11 1.17 -9.38
CA GLN A 178 16.40 0.26 -10.49
C GLN A 178 15.36 -0.85 -10.66
N SER A 179 14.27 -0.78 -9.91
CA SER A 179 13.16 -1.76 -9.98
C SER A 179 11.82 -1.10 -9.68
N ALA A 180 10.78 -1.59 -10.33
CA ALA A 180 9.40 -1.18 -10.08
C ALA A 180 8.81 -1.82 -8.81
N GLY A 181 7.64 -1.33 -8.38
CA GLY A 181 6.84 -1.88 -7.28
C GLY A 181 6.74 -0.98 -6.05
N GLY A 182 7.61 0.03 -5.93
CA GLY A 182 7.57 0.96 -4.80
C GLY A 182 7.72 0.25 -3.44
N ARG A 183 6.85 0.55 -2.48
CA ARG A 183 6.87 -0.07 -1.15
C ARG A 183 6.57 -1.58 -1.15
N ILE A 184 5.94 -2.12 -2.16
CA ILE A 184 5.69 -3.56 -2.27
C ILE A 184 7.01 -4.33 -2.34
N THR A 185 7.97 -3.86 -3.13
CA THR A 185 9.28 -4.51 -3.30
C THR A 185 10.32 -4.11 -2.27
N HIS A 186 10.12 -2.98 -1.60
CA HIS A 186 11.15 -2.37 -0.77
C HIS A 186 10.70 -2.06 0.66
N GLY A 187 9.67 -2.68 1.19
CA GLY A 187 9.22 -2.33 2.53
C GLY A 187 8.20 -3.27 3.16
N ILE A 188 7.88 -4.39 2.50
CA ILE A 188 6.99 -5.43 3.06
C ILE A 188 7.82 -6.69 3.28
N PRO A 189 7.90 -7.22 4.52
CA PRO A 189 8.64 -8.42 4.82
C PRO A 189 8.10 -9.68 4.12
N ASP A 190 8.99 -10.66 3.84
CA ASP A 190 8.67 -11.90 3.15
C ASP A 190 7.59 -12.74 3.86
N PHE A 191 7.53 -12.71 5.18
CA PHE A 191 6.50 -13.43 5.94
C PHE A 191 5.09 -12.88 5.73
N ARG A 192 4.96 -11.59 5.36
CA ARG A 192 3.68 -10.98 4.97
C ARG A 192 3.37 -11.15 3.48
N LEU A 193 4.36 -10.92 2.63
CA LEU A 193 4.23 -11.00 1.18
C LEU A 193 5.48 -11.66 0.59
N PRO A 194 5.42 -12.95 0.24
CA PRO A 194 6.57 -13.63 -0.34
C PRO A 194 7.12 -12.88 -1.56
N ARG A 195 8.41 -12.57 -1.53
CA ARG A 195 9.07 -11.73 -2.54
C ARG A 195 8.89 -12.22 -3.98
N LYS A 196 8.92 -13.54 -4.18
CA LYS A 196 8.62 -14.15 -5.49
C LYS A 196 7.26 -13.75 -6.03
N ILE A 197 6.25 -13.71 -5.16
CA ILE A 197 4.88 -13.34 -5.53
C ILE A 197 4.82 -11.86 -5.89
N ALA A 198 5.38 -11.01 -5.04
CA ALA A 198 5.45 -9.58 -5.27
C ALA A 198 6.11 -9.26 -6.61
N LEU A 199 7.33 -9.77 -6.84
CA LEU A 199 8.10 -9.52 -8.06
C LEU A 199 7.38 -10.04 -9.30
N SER A 200 6.81 -11.26 -9.26
CA SER A 200 6.15 -11.84 -10.43
C SER A 200 4.89 -11.08 -10.85
N GLU A 201 4.13 -10.51 -9.90
CA GLU A 201 2.94 -9.72 -10.26
C GLU A 201 3.32 -8.31 -10.73
N ILE A 202 4.33 -7.68 -10.10
CA ILE A 202 4.85 -6.40 -10.57
C ILE A 202 5.41 -6.53 -11.99
N GLU A 203 6.19 -7.58 -12.28
CA GLU A 203 6.72 -7.84 -13.61
C GLU A 203 5.62 -8.04 -14.64
N SER A 204 4.53 -8.73 -14.29
CA SER A 204 3.40 -8.93 -15.20
C SER A 204 2.74 -7.64 -15.67
N VAL A 205 2.86 -6.56 -14.89
CA VAL A 205 2.37 -5.22 -15.24
C VAL A 205 3.47 -4.39 -15.89
N SER A 206 4.65 -4.34 -15.29
CA SER A 206 5.75 -3.47 -15.71
C SER A 206 6.29 -3.83 -17.09
N CYS A 207 6.30 -5.12 -17.47
CA CYS A 207 6.71 -5.55 -18.81
C CYS A 207 5.80 -5.05 -19.95
N LEU A 208 4.63 -4.51 -19.64
CA LEU A 208 3.68 -3.93 -20.58
C LEU A 208 3.86 -2.41 -20.76
N LEU A 209 4.81 -1.81 -20.05
CA LEU A 209 5.02 -0.37 -19.96
C LEU A 209 6.46 0.00 -20.35
N LYS A 210 6.63 1.19 -20.92
CA LYS A 210 7.94 1.80 -21.03
C LYS A 210 8.29 2.43 -19.69
N ILE A 211 9.31 1.90 -19.00
CA ILE A 211 9.78 2.41 -17.71
C ILE A 211 11.22 2.88 -17.86
N GLU A 212 11.48 4.12 -17.44
CA GLU A 212 12.81 4.70 -17.36
C GLU A 212 13.26 4.71 -15.90
N TYR A 213 14.17 3.81 -15.57
CA TYR A 213 14.74 3.66 -14.24
C TYR A 213 15.87 4.64 -13.97
N GLY A 214 16.17 4.89 -12.66
CA GLY A 214 17.22 5.81 -12.24
C GLY A 214 16.87 7.28 -12.47
N LYS A 215 15.60 7.63 -12.69
CA LYS A 215 15.12 8.98 -12.93
C LYS A 215 14.42 9.56 -11.69
N GLU A 216 15.11 10.45 -10.99
CA GLU A 216 14.62 11.05 -9.75
C GLU A 216 13.87 12.37 -10.04
N PHE A 217 12.62 12.45 -9.56
CA PHE A 217 11.79 13.64 -9.67
C PHE A 217 12.39 14.79 -8.85
N GLY A 218 12.50 15.96 -9.48
CA GLY A 218 13.10 17.16 -8.91
C GLY A 218 14.62 17.22 -9.06
N LYS A 219 15.25 16.20 -9.63
CA LYS A 219 16.68 16.16 -9.92
C LYS A 219 16.93 15.89 -11.40
N ASP A 220 16.53 14.74 -11.91
CA ASP A 220 16.72 14.32 -13.29
C ASP A 220 15.56 14.74 -14.19
N ILE A 221 14.36 14.84 -13.62
CA ILE A 221 13.11 15.24 -14.28
C ILE A 221 12.32 16.21 -13.40
N THR A 222 11.70 17.21 -14.01
CA THR A 222 10.83 18.20 -13.37
C THR A 222 9.53 18.34 -14.15
N ILE A 223 8.52 19.00 -13.57
CA ILE A 223 7.27 19.28 -14.27
C ILE A 223 7.52 20.09 -15.54
N SER A 224 8.42 21.11 -15.50
CA SER A 224 8.75 21.94 -16.65
C SER A 224 9.43 21.15 -17.76
N THR A 225 10.49 20.36 -17.44
CA THR A 225 11.21 19.56 -18.45
C THR A 225 10.30 18.55 -19.13
N LEU A 226 9.36 17.96 -18.42
CA LEU A 226 8.40 17.03 -19.03
C LEU A 226 7.45 17.73 -20.01
N PHE A 227 7.02 18.96 -19.73
CA PHE A 227 6.23 19.73 -20.71
C PHE A 227 7.05 20.17 -21.91
N GLU A 228 8.33 20.53 -21.71
CA GLU A 228 9.29 20.83 -22.80
C GLU A 228 9.51 19.60 -23.69
N GLU A 229 9.47 18.38 -23.13
CA GLU A 229 9.52 17.11 -23.87
C GLU A 229 8.18 16.70 -24.52
N ASN A 230 7.21 17.63 -24.57
CA ASN A 230 5.89 17.45 -25.17
C ASN A 230 4.99 16.39 -24.50
N PHE A 231 5.16 16.13 -23.21
CA PHE A 231 4.15 15.36 -22.47
C PHE A 231 2.86 16.17 -22.32
N SER A 232 1.74 15.58 -22.70
CA SER A 232 0.42 16.24 -22.69
C SER A 232 -0.24 16.24 -21.31
N ALA A 233 0.15 15.30 -20.44
CA ALA A 233 -0.25 15.25 -19.03
C ALA A 233 0.82 14.54 -18.19
N ILE A 234 0.83 14.87 -16.90
CA ILE A 234 1.73 14.28 -15.90
C ILE A 234 0.91 13.70 -14.77
N TYR A 235 1.24 12.48 -14.34
CA TYR A 235 0.69 11.87 -13.14
C TYR A 235 1.76 11.62 -12.09
N LEU A 236 1.60 12.25 -10.92
CA LEU A 236 2.50 12.12 -9.80
C LEU A 236 2.05 10.99 -8.87
N ALA A 237 2.89 9.96 -8.73
CA ALA A 237 2.63 8.75 -7.93
C ALA A 237 3.86 8.33 -7.11
N THR A 238 4.66 9.30 -6.65
CA THR A 238 5.94 9.04 -5.94
C THR A 238 5.78 8.44 -4.54
N GLY A 239 4.57 8.47 -3.97
CA GLY A 239 4.29 7.91 -2.65
C GLY A 239 4.87 8.72 -1.49
N LYS A 240 5.08 8.05 -0.34
CA LYS A 240 5.65 8.63 0.90
C LYS A 240 6.94 7.92 1.25
N TRP A 241 8.06 8.66 1.28
CA TRP A 241 9.38 8.09 1.53
C TRP A 241 10.15 8.81 2.64
N LYS A 242 9.71 10.01 3.04
CA LYS A 242 10.35 10.75 4.14
C LYS A 242 9.78 10.25 5.46
N GLU A 243 10.60 9.64 6.28
CA GLU A 243 10.20 9.19 7.62
C GLU A 243 9.95 10.37 8.56
N ASN A 244 8.99 10.20 9.46
CA ASN A 244 8.78 11.13 10.56
C ASN A 244 9.86 10.90 11.61
N LEU A 245 10.59 11.93 11.93
CA LEU A 245 11.70 11.86 12.87
C LEU A 245 11.21 11.86 14.32
N LEU A 246 11.94 11.16 15.18
CA LEU A 246 11.83 11.26 16.63
C LEU A 246 12.90 12.23 17.12
N ASP A 247 12.44 13.42 17.55
CA ASP A 247 13.34 14.44 18.09
C ASP A 247 13.42 14.30 19.62
N ILE A 248 14.34 13.44 20.08
CA ILE A 248 14.69 13.25 21.48
C ILE A 248 16.20 13.13 21.63
N LYS A 249 16.72 13.44 22.81
CA LYS A 249 18.13 13.29 23.13
C LYS A 249 18.55 11.83 22.94
N GLY A 250 19.71 11.61 22.31
CA GLY A 250 20.25 10.28 22.03
C GLY A 250 19.85 9.66 20.70
N ASN A 251 19.11 10.38 19.83
CA ASN A 251 18.72 9.91 18.49
C ASN A 251 19.90 9.78 17.49
N ASN A 252 21.13 10.03 17.93
CA ASN A 252 22.38 9.87 17.18
C ASN A 252 23.29 8.77 17.73
N LEU A 253 22.81 7.97 18.68
CA LEU A 253 23.57 6.86 19.25
C LEU A 253 23.64 5.67 18.28
N LYS A 254 24.67 4.85 18.44
CA LYS A 254 24.77 3.56 17.76
C LYS A 254 23.62 2.65 18.22
N GLY A 255 22.95 2.00 17.29
CA GLY A 255 21.74 1.22 17.59
C GLY A 255 20.45 2.01 17.48
N PHE A 256 20.50 3.34 17.21
CA PHE A 256 19.32 4.09 16.79
C PHE A 256 19.13 3.98 15.26
N LEU A 257 17.97 3.51 14.84
CA LEU A 257 17.64 3.21 13.46
C LEU A 257 16.26 3.75 13.09
N HIS A 258 16.04 3.85 11.81
CA HIS A 258 14.72 4.10 11.23
C HIS A 258 14.13 2.81 10.64
N SER A 259 12.83 2.76 10.46
CA SER A 259 12.15 1.58 9.94
C SER A 259 12.66 1.12 8.58
N ASP A 260 13.05 2.04 7.68
CA ASP A 260 13.63 1.68 6.38
C ASP A 260 14.99 0.99 6.52
N ASN A 261 15.79 1.32 7.52
CA ASN A 261 17.05 0.60 7.78
C ASN A 261 16.81 -0.88 8.08
N VAL A 262 15.69 -1.22 8.73
CA VAL A 262 15.36 -2.61 9.08
C VAL A 262 14.63 -3.34 7.93
N LEU A 263 13.73 -2.64 7.23
CA LEU A 263 12.87 -3.27 6.23
C LEU A 263 13.46 -3.29 4.82
N ILE A 264 14.42 -2.39 4.53
CA ILE A 264 15.01 -2.23 3.19
C ILE A 264 16.48 -2.60 3.16
N ASP A 265 17.23 -2.19 4.18
CA ASP A 265 18.67 -2.41 4.24
C ASP A 265 18.99 -3.71 5.01
N ASP A 266 20.20 -4.23 4.85
CA ASP A 266 20.67 -5.43 5.56
C ASP A 266 21.77 -5.12 6.58
N ASP A 267 22.31 -3.90 6.62
CA ASP A 267 23.43 -3.54 7.47
C ASP A 267 23.12 -3.62 8.97
N TRP A 268 21.89 -3.40 9.37
CA TRP A 268 21.43 -3.52 10.75
C TRP A 268 21.59 -4.94 11.32
N LYS A 269 21.60 -5.96 10.49
CA LYS A 269 21.78 -7.36 10.91
C LYS A 269 23.13 -7.63 11.57
N LYS A 270 24.09 -6.73 11.38
CA LYS A 270 25.41 -6.75 12.04
C LYS A 270 25.35 -6.27 13.48
N ILE A 271 24.27 -5.58 13.88
CA ILE A 271 24.12 -5.05 15.24
C ILE A 271 23.62 -6.17 16.15
N GLN A 272 24.38 -6.44 17.22
CA GLN A 272 23.96 -7.40 18.24
C GLN A 272 23.00 -6.72 19.21
N TYR A 273 21.87 -7.34 19.48
CA TYR A 273 20.88 -6.87 20.45
C TYR A 273 20.24 -8.05 21.19
N LYS A 274 19.94 -7.81 22.45
CA LYS A 274 19.13 -8.67 23.30
C LYS A 274 17.76 -8.06 23.54
N ASN A 275 17.71 -6.75 23.66
CA ASN A 275 16.49 -5.98 23.84
C ASN A 275 16.40 -4.89 22.76
N ALA A 276 15.32 -4.88 22.00
CA ALA A 276 15.05 -3.88 20.97
C ALA A 276 13.73 -3.16 21.26
N ALA A 277 13.69 -1.84 21.02
CA ALA A 277 12.48 -1.04 21.12
C ALA A 277 12.06 -0.51 19.73
N VAL A 278 10.81 -0.72 19.36
CA VAL A 278 10.19 -0.12 18.19
C VAL A 278 9.24 1.00 18.65
N ILE A 279 9.51 2.23 18.22
CA ILE A 279 8.71 3.39 18.60
C ILE A 279 7.60 3.61 17.57
N GLY A 280 6.37 3.40 17.99
CA GLY A 280 5.17 3.48 17.13
C GLY A 280 4.38 2.18 17.15
N ALA A 281 3.13 2.21 16.66
CA ALA A 281 2.24 1.04 16.68
C ALA A 281 1.40 0.91 15.39
N GLY A 282 1.91 1.40 14.26
CA GLY A 282 1.32 1.18 12.93
C GLY A 282 1.75 -0.15 12.32
N ASN A 283 1.24 -0.48 11.12
CA ASN A 283 1.63 -1.70 10.41
C ASN A 283 3.15 -1.80 10.19
N VAL A 284 3.82 -0.68 9.90
CA VAL A 284 5.28 -0.63 9.77
C VAL A 284 5.97 -1.02 11.08
N ALA A 285 5.44 -0.59 12.23
CA ALA A 285 6.00 -0.98 13.54
C ALA A 285 5.84 -2.48 13.79
N MET A 286 4.70 -3.07 13.40
CA MET A 286 4.50 -4.53 13.46
C MET A 286 5.49 -5.26 12.55
N ASP A 287 5.66 -4.78 11.31
CA ASP A 287 6.61 -5.35 10.34
C ASP A 287 8.04 -5.32 10.89
N VAL A 288 8.48 -4.18 11.44
CA VAL A 288 9.80 -4.03 12.04
C VAL A 288 9.97 -4.96 13.25
N ALA A 289 9.02 -4.95 14.18
CA ALA A 289 9.13 -5.76 15.40
C ALA A 289 9.22 -7.26 15.09
N ARG A 290 8.37 -7.74 14.18
CA ARG A 290 8.37 -9.14 13.74
C ARG A 290 9.65 -9.50 12.98
N THR A 291 10.17 -8.59 12.14
CA THR A 291 11.46 -8.78 11.44
C THR A 291 12.62 -8.90 12.44
N LEU A 292 12.63 -8.11 13.50
CA LEU A 292 13.64 -8.20 14.56
C LEU A 292 13.56 -9.55 15.30
N ILE A 293 12.35 -10.00 15.66
CA ILE A 293 12.15 -11.31 16.30
C ILE A 293 12.58 -12.45 15.37
N GLU A 294 12.23 -12.39 14.09
CA GLU A 294 12.63 -13.40 13.11
C GLU A 294 14.15 -13.52 13.00
N ASN A 295 14.85 -12.39 13.00
CA ASN A 295 16.31 -12.35 12.95
C ASN A 295 16.98 -12.87 14.24
N ASN A 296 16.41 -12.57 15.41
CA ASN A 296 16.92 -13.06 16.70
C ASN A 296 15.77 -13.50 17.62
N LYS A 297 15.41 -14.77 17.54
CA LYS A 297 14.29 -15.35 18.32
C LYS A 297 14.49 -15.36 19.84
N LYS A 298 15.69 -15.04 20.31
CA LYS A 298 16.00 -14.92 21.74
C LYS A 298 15.93 -13.49 22.27
N SER A 299 15.66 -12.53 21.40
CA SER A 299 15.56 -11.13 21.78
C SER A 299 14.17 -10.79 22.34
N ASN A 300 14.15 -9.80 23.25
CA ASN A 300 12.93 -9.13 23.66
C ASN A 300 12.70 -7.94 22.73
N VAL A 301 11.58 -7.90 22.04
CA VAL A 301 11.23 -6.79 21.16
C VAL A 301 10.00 -6.07 21.69
N TYR A 302 10.19 -4.82 22.07
CA TYR A 302 9.17 -3.97 22.66
C TYR A 302 8.59 -3.04 21.60
N ILE A 303 7.27 -2.96 21.51
CA ILE A 303 6.59 -1.85 20.86
C ILE A 303 6.22 -0.82 21.92
N ILE A 304 6.86 0.35 21.88
CA ILE A 304 6.58 1.46 22.78
C ILE A 304 5.54 2.38 22.13
N TYR A 305 4.40 2.51 22.80
CA TYR A 305 3.27 3.27 22.26
C TYR A 305 2.63 4.17 23.32
N ARG A 306 2.51 5.46 22.99
CA ARG A 306 2.02 6.49 23.93
C ARG A 306 0.52 6.47 24.23
N ARG A 307 -0.27 5.62 23.53
CA ARG A 307 -1.72 5.48 23.72
C ARG A 307 -2.06 4.07 24.17
N THR A 308 -3.35 3.77 24.31
CA THR A 308 -3.82 2.44 24.71
C THR A 308 -3.88 1.47 23.54
N SER A 309 -4.18 0.20 23.82
CA SER A 309 -4.38 -0.84 22.81
C SER A 309 -5.57 -0.54 21.87
N LYS A 310 -6.53 0.28 22.31
CA LYS A 310 -7.71 0.67 21.51
C LYS A 310 -7.35 1.63 20.37
N GLU A 311 -6.32 2.44 20.52
CA GLU A 311 -5.88 3.44 19.55
C GLU A 311 -4.76 2.95 18.63
N ILE A 312 -4.37 1.67 18.70
CA ILE A 312 -3.36 1.11 17.80
C ILE A 312 -3.82 1.26 16.33
N PRO A 313 -3.03 1.93 15.47
CA PRO A 313 -3.42 2.11 14.07
C PRO A 313 -3.13 0.90 13.18
N ALA A 314 -2.34 -0.08 13.64
CA ALA A 314 -2.11 -1.32 12.91
C ALA A 314 -3.40 -2.15 12.76
N TRP A 315 -3.53 -2.86 11.65
CA TRP A 315 -4.64 -3.77 11.40
C TRP A 315 -4.72 -4.84 12.48
N GLN A 316 -5.93 -5.33 12.73
CA GLN A 316 -6.17 -6.32 13.79
C GLN A 316 -5.29 -7.56 13.59
N GLU A 317 -5.27 -8.12 12.40
CA GLU A 317 -4.45 -9.28 12.06
C GLU A 317 -2.95 -9.05 12.31
N GLU A 318 -2.42 -7.86 11.97
CA GLU A 318 -1.01 -7.55 12.19
C GLU A 318 -0.65 -7.44 13.68
N ARG A 319 -1.60 -6.98 14.50
CA ARG A 319 -1.45 -6.96 15.96
C ARG A 319 -1.47 -8.37 16.54
N GLU A 320 -2.41 -9.19 16.10
CA GLU A 320 -2.56 -10.58 16.52
C GLU A 320 -1.30 -11.37 16.16
N ASN A 321 -0.85 -11.29 14.92
CA ASN A 321 0.40 -11.91 14.49
C ASN A 321 1.63 -11.40 15.29
N GLY A 322 1.68 -10.10 15.62
CA GLY A 322 2.74 -9.55 16.46
C GLY A 322 2.73 -10.15 17.87
N TRP A 323 1.57 -10.34 18.49
CA TRP A 323 1.45 -11.03 19.77
C TRP A 323 1.86 -12.48 19.70
N GLU A 324 1.41 -13.21 18.68
CA GLU A 324 1.76 -14.62 18.47
C GLU A 324 3.26 -14.82 18.26
N ASP A 325 3.92 -13.89 17.57
CA ASP A 325 5.38 -13.88 17.38
C ASP A 325 6.17 -13.49 18.64
N GLY A 326 5.50 -13.01 19.71
CA GLY A 326 6.14 -12.67 20.98
C GLY A 326 6.51 -11.20 21.14
N VAL A 327 5.93 -10.29 20.37
CA VAL A 327 6.12 -8.84 20.56
C VAL A 327 5.56 -8.39 21.91
N ILE A 328 6.36 -7.63 22.67
CA ILE A 328 5.99 -7.09 23.98
C ILE A 328 5.41 -5.68 23.78
N PHE A 329 4.15 -5.47 24.10
CA PHE A 329 3.51 -4.16 23.95
C PHE A 329 3.62 -3.34 25.24
N GLN A 330 4.32 -2.23 25.17
CA GLN A 330 4.50 -1.25 26.23
C GLN A 330 3.60 -0.04 25.94
N PHE A 331 2.34 -0.11 26.38
CA PHE A 331 1.34 0.96 26.21
C PHE A 331 1.53 2.11 27.19
N LEU A 332 0.88 3.24 26.89
CA LEU A 332 0.88 4.44 27.70
C LEU A 332 2.30 4.89 28.08
N SER A 333 3.19 4.83 27.12
CA SER A 333 4.62 5.08 27.33
C SER A 333 5.14 5.97 26.21
N LEU A 334 5.66 7.14 26.57
CA LEU A 334 6.25 8.11 25.66
C LEU A 334 7.77 8.14 25.89
N PRO A 335 8.59 7.81 24.89
CA PRO A 335 10.05 7.94 25.02
C PRO A 335 10.45 9.41 25.08
N VAL A 336 11.38 9.74 25.98
CA VAL A 336 11.87 11.11 26.22
C VAL A 336 13.37 11.25 26.04
N GLU A 337 14.14 10.18 26.26
CA GLU A 337 15.59 10.17 26.07
C GLU A 337 16.08 8.75 25.76
N ILE A 338 17.08 8.65 24.90
CA ILE A 338 17.87 7.43 24.70
C ILE A 338 19.23 7.66 25.33
N VAL A 339 19.63 6.76 26.23
CA VAL A 339 20.88 6.85 26.97
C VAL A 339 21.90 5.86 26.42
N GLY A 340 23.11 6.32 26.18
CA GLY A 340 24.20 5.52 25.66
C GLY A 340 25.35 5.37 26.65
N ASP A 341 26.24 4.42 26.37
CA ASP A 341 27.49 4.25 27.05
C ASP A 341 28.56 5.28 26.59
N ARG A 342 29.77 5.17 27.15
CA ARG A 342 30.92 6.03 26.78
C ARG A 342 31.33 5.85 25.30
N LEU A 343 31.02 4.72 24.68
CA LEU A 343 31.30 4.40 23.28
C LEU A 343 30.16 4.79 22.34
N LYS A 344 29.16 5.48 22.90
CA LYS A 344 27.90 5.88 22.19
C LYS A 344 27.04 4.70 21.73
N ASN A 345 27.15 3.52 22.36
CA ASN A 345 26.18 2.44 22.11
C ASN A 345 24.93 2.70 22.95
N THR A 346 23.75 2.42 22.36
CA THR A 346 22.47 2.48 23.09
C THR A 346 22.46 1.48 24.24
N GLN A 347 22.04 1.91 25.43
CA GLN A 347 21.90 1.05 26.60
C GLN A 347 20.52 1.06 27.21
N MET A 348 19.79 2.15 27.06
CA MET A 348 18.54 2.35 27.76
C MET A 348 17.67 3.38 27.07
N ILE A 349 16.36 3.22 27.16
CA ILE A 349 15.39 4.25 26.78
C ILE A 349 14.62 4.69 28.02
N LYS A 350 14.58 6.00 28.26
CA LYS A 350 13.77 6.62 29.30
C LYS A 350 12.40 6.93 28.74
N CYS A 351 11.37 6.53 29.42
CA CYS A 351 9.99 6.78 29.08
C CYS A 351 9.26 7.49 30.22
N VAL A 352 8.22 8.23 29.89
CA VAL A 352 7.25 8.77 30.83
C VAL A 352 5.91 8.12 30.61
N ARG A 353 5.18 7.85 31.68
CA ARG A 353 3.80 7.37 31.59
C ARG A 353 2.90 8.44 30.99
N THR A 354 1.94 7.98 30.19
CA THR A 354 0.89 8.83 29.64
C THR A 354 -0.49 8.35 30.09
N SER A 355 -1.47 9.25 30.08
CA SER A 355 -2.89 8.94 30.26
C SER A 355 -3.68 9.32 29.02
N PRO A 356 -4.84 8.69 28.77
CA PRO A 356 -5.73 9.09 27.70
C PRO A 356 -6.29 10.49 27.93
N GLY A 357 -5.99 11.43 27.06
CA GLY A 357 -6.53 12.78 27.05
C GLY A 357 -7.80 12.93 26.20
N GLU A 358 -8.08 14.16 25.77
CA GLU A 358 -9.20 14.48 24.89
C GLU A 358 -9.09 13.84 23.51
N ILE A 359 -10.23 13.74 22.80
CA ILE A 359 -10.27 13.22 21.43
C ILE A 359 -9.80 14.32 20.47
N ASP A 360 -8.78 14.03 19.70
CA ASP A 360 -8.24 14.93 18.66
C ASP A 360 -9.13 14.97 17.41
N SER A 361 -8.83 15.89 16.48
CA SER A 361 -9.55 16.05 15.21
C SER A 361 -9.54 14.80 14.31
N THR A 362 -8.72 13.80 14.64
CA THR A 362 -8.65 12.51 13.93
C THR A 362 -9.51 11.43 14.58
N GLY A 363 -10.22 11.76 15.66
CA GLY A 363 -11.03 10.81 16.45
C GLY A 363 -10.22 9.94 17.40
N ARG A 364 -8.95 10.28 17.67
CA ARG A 364 -8.08 9.53 18.60
C ARG A 364 -7.87 10.34 19.88
N ARG A 365 -7.80 9.65 21.01
CA ARG A 365 -7.43 10.29 22.27
C ARG A 365 -6.00 10.83 22.21
N GLN A 366 -5.81 12.03 22.69
CA GLN A 366 -4.47 12.58 22.96
C GLN A 366 -3.79 11.76 24.06
N SER A 367 -2.50 11.95 24.24
CA SER A 367 -1.73 11.29 25.29
C SER A 367 -1.12 12.36 26.18
N ASP A 368 -1.66 12.48 27.39
CA ASP A 368 -1.20 13.47 28.36
C ASP A 368 -0.10 12.87 29.22
N ILE A 369 0.95 13.63 29.49
CA ILE A 369 2.09 13.18 30.30
C ILE A 369 1.67 13.17 31.77
N VAL A 370 1.91 12.04 32.43
CA VAL A 370 1.75 11.90 33.88
C VAL A 370 3.09 12.24 34.56
N LYS A 371 3.20 13.45 35.10
CA LYS A 371 4.42 13.94 35.74
C LYS A 371 4.82 13.06 36.95
N GLY A 372 6.12 12.81 37.11
CA GLY A 372 6.66 12.02 38.20
C GLY A 372 6.56 10.50 38.01
N TYR A 373 6.17 10.04 36.81
CA TYR A 373 6.10 8.61 36.47
C TYR A 373 7.03 8.28 35.30
N GLU A 374 8.30 8.69 35.44
CA GLU A 374 9.39 8.29 34.53
C GLU A 374 9.87 6.89 34.88
N PHE A 375 10.31 6.14 33.89
CA PHE A 375 10.87 4.81 34.04
C PHE A 375 11.83 4.48 32.91
N ASP A 376 12.71 3.55 33.18
CA ASP A 376 13.77 3.14 32.26
C ASP A 376 13.55 1.72 31.76
N ILE A 377 13.86 1.49 30.48
CA ILE A 377 13.85 0.16 29.87
C ILE A 377 15.26 -0.09 29.31
N PRO A 378 15.97 -1.15 29.74
CA PRO A 378 17.26 -1.55 29.17
C PRO A 378 17.07 -1.97 27.70
N ILE A 379 17.72 -1.28 26.76
CA ILE A 379 17.54 -1.45 25.32
C ILE A 379 18.89 -1.30 24.62
N ASP A 380 19.21 -2.22 23.73
CA ASP A 380 20.42 -2.19 22.90
C ASP A 380 20.20 -1.56 21.54
N MET A 381 18.95 -1.58 21.06
CA MET A 381 18.53 -1.08 19.74
C MET A 381 17.21 -0.34 19.83
N VAL A 382 17.13 0.82 19.20
CA VAL A 382 15.87 1.59 19.04
C VAL A 382 15.58 1.77 17.56
N VAL A 383 14.36 1.42 17.13
CA VAL A 383 13.90 1.62 15.75
C VAL A 383 12.66 2.51 15.75
N THR A 384 12.72 3.63 15.05
CA THR A 384 11.54 4.49 14.89
C THR A 384 10.67 4.00 13.73
N ALA A 385 9.36 3.89 13.98
CA ALA A 385 8.33 3.53 13.00
C ALA A 385 7.11 4.47 13.11
N LEU A 386 7.39 5.77 13.03
CA LEU A 386 6.43 6.86 13.25
C LEU A 386 5.64 7.23 11.99
N GLY A 387 5.80 6.45 10.92
CA GLY A 387 5.15 6.65 9.63
C GLY A 387 5.93 7.55 8.70
N TYR A 388 5.36 7.79 7.53
CA TYR A 388 5.99 8.50 6.43
C TYR A 388 5.15 9.66 5.95
N GLN A 389 5.82 10.63 5.34
CA GLN A 389 5.22 11.79 4.67
C GLN A 389 5.83 11.99 3.28
N PRO A 390 5.16 12.70 2.37
CA PRO A 390 5.76 13.14 1.12
C PRO A 390 6.93 14.11 1.37
N ASN A 391 7.79 14.28 0.38
CA ASN A 391 8.83 15.31 0.45
C ASN A 391 8.25 16.70 0.11
N CYS A 392 7.70 17.38 1.11
CA CYS A 392 7.03 18.67 0.95
C CYS A 392 7.89 19.72 0.24
N ASN A 393 9.18 19.86 0.61
CA ASN A 393 10.09 20.83 0.01
C ASN A 393 10.26 20.58 -1.50
N LEU A 394 10.38 19.34 -1.91
CA LEU A 394 10.44 18.98 -3.32
C LEU A 394 9.13 19.33 -4.04
N LEU A 395 7.98 19.03 -3.44
CA LEU A 395 6.69 19.29 -4.07
C LEU A 395 6.45 20.79 -4.26
N THR A 396 6.74 21.58 -3.24
CA THR A 396 6.58 23.06 -3.31
C THR A 396 7.58 23.70 -4.28
N SER A 397 8.82 23.20 -4.39
CA SER A 397 9.78 23.68 -5.38
C SER A 397 9.35 23.43 -6.83
N GLN A 398 8.46 22.46 -7.04
CA GLN A 398 7.82 22.23 -8.36
C GLN A 398 6.53 23.02 -8.56
N GLY A 399 6.19 23.97 -7.67
CA GLY A 399 4.98 24.79 -7.75
C GLY A 399 3.68 24.10 -7.30
N LEU A 400 3.77 22.94 -6.66
CA LEU A 400 2.61 22.20 -6.17
C LEU A 400 2.11 22.76 -4.82
N ILE A 401 0.80 22.86 -4.66
CA ILE A 401 0.19 23.21 -3.38
C ILE A 401 0.08 21.95 -2.52
N VAL A 402 0.55 22.05 -1.27
CA VAL A 402 0.46 20.99 -0.27
C VAL A 402 -0.38 21.45 0.93
N ASP A 403 -1.00 20.49 1.60
CA ASP A 403 -1.73 20.74 2.85
C ASP A 403 -0.77 20.91 4.05
N LYS A 404 -1.34 21.20 5.24
CA LYS A 404 -0.56 21.36 6.50
C LYS A 404 0.24 20.11 6.90
N LYS A 405 -0.07 18.93 6.33
CA LYS A 405 0.62 17.66 6.57
C LYS A 405 1.62 17.32 5.45
N GLY A 406 1.79 18.21 4.45
CA GLY A 406 2.70 18.01 3.33
C GLY A 406 2.17 17.14 2.19
N PHE A 407 0.87 16.81 2.16
CA PHE A 407 0.26 16.07 1.06
C PHE A 407 -0.16 17.02 -0.07
N ILE A 408 -0.05 16.53 -1.33
CA ILE A 408 -0.52 17.32 -2.47
C ILE A 408 -2.03 17.52 -2.40
N VAL A 409 -2.45 18.77 -2.56
CA VAL A 409 -3.87 19.12 -2.65
C VAL A 409 -4.37 18.81 -4.06
N VAL A 410 -5.41 17.99 -4.16
CA VAL A 410 -6.06 17.63 -5.42
C VAL A 410 -7.58 17.77 -5.30
N ASP A 411 -8.22 18.06 -6.44
CA ASP A 411 -9.67 18.06 -6.56
C ASP A 411 -10.25 16.61 -6.57
N GLU A 412 -11.56 16.49 -6.83
CA GLU A 412 -12.23 15.18 -6.92
C GLU A 412 -11.79 14.37 -8.15
N LYS A 413 -11.25 15.04 -9.17
CA LYS A 413 -10.71 14.42 -10.38
C LYS A 413 -9.22 14.10 -10.28
N LEU A 414 -8.62 14.23 -9.08
CA LEU A 414 -7.20 14.06 -8.81
C LEU A 414 -6.30 15.09 -9.54
N LYS A 415 -6.86 16.23 -9.97
CA LYS A 415 -6.11 17.30 -10.60
C LYS A 415 -5.48 18.19 -9.53
N THR A 416 -4.22 18.57 -9.75
CA THR A 416 -3.49 19.51 -8.88
C THR A 416 -3.81 20.97 -9.25
N ASN A 417 -3.16 21.93 -8.59
CA ASN A 417 -3.20 23.33 -8.96
C ASN A 417 -2.49 23.65 -10.29
N ILE A 418 -1.63 22.74 -10.77
CA ILE A 418 -0.92 22.91 -12.05
C ILE A 418 -1.74 22.25 -13.15
N GLU A 419 -1.94 22.98 -14.25
CA GLU A 419 -2.70 22.47 -15.38
C GLU A 419 -2.03 21.23 -15.99
N ASN A 420 -2.82 20.23 -16.40
CA ASN A 420 -2.36 18.96 -16.96
C ASN A 420 -1.56 18.08 -15.97
N VAL A 421 -1.48 18.45 -14.67
CA VAL A 421 -0.81 17.66 -13.64
C VAL A 421 -1.83 17.07 -12.68
N PHE A 422 -1.74 15.75 -12.51
CA PHE A 422 -2.59 14.95 -11.64
C PHE A 422 -1.73 14.26 -10.58
N ALA A 423 -2.31 13.91 -9.44
CA ALA A 423 -1.60 13.17 -8.39
C ALA A 423 -2.51 12.15 -7.71
N GLY A 424 -1.93 11.06 -7.20
CA GLY A 424 -2.68 10.03 -6.48
C GLY A 424 -1.78 9.07 -5.70
N GLY A 425 -2.41 8.06 -5.10
CA GLY A 425 -1.75 7.16 -4.17
C GLY A 425 -1.41 7.84 -2.85
N ASP A 426 -0.41 7.34 -2.17
CA ASP A 426 -0.07 7.77 -0.81
C ASP A 426 0.31 9.26 -0.68
N MET A 427 0.68 9.93 -1.77
CA MET A 427 1.14 11.32 -1.72
C MET A 427 0.02 12.36 -1.64
N ILE A 428 -1.25 11.98 -1.82
CA ILE A 428 -2.40 12.90 -1.68
C ILE A 428 -3.09 12.80 -0.31
N GLY A 429 -2.65 11.89 0.56
CA GLY A 429 -3.17 11.75 1.92
C GLY A 429 -4.66 11.39 2.04
N LYS A 430 -5.33 11.14 0.93
CA LYS A 430 -6.74 10.74 0.90
C LYS A 430 -6.88 9.22 1.01
N GLY A 431 -7.76 8.76 1.88
CA GLY A 431 -8.01 7.33 2.06
C GLY A 431 -6.93 6.62 2.90
N ARG A 432 -6.88 5.29 2.76
CA ARG A 432 -5.95 4.42 3.50
C ARG A 432 -4.69 4.16 2.66
N SER A 433 -3.53 4.20 3.28
CA SER A 433 -2.26 3.79 2.64
C SER A 433 -2.23 2.27 2.45
N THR A 434 -2.83 1.79 1.39
CA THR A 434 -2.90 0.37 1.01
C THR A 434 -2.68 0.20 -0.48
N VAL A 435 -2.20 -0.97 -0.90
CA VAL A 435 -2.01 -1.29 -2.33
C VAL A 435 -3.32 -1.14 -3.11
N VAL A 436 -4.42 -1.65 -2.56
CA VAL A 436 -5.73 -1.59 -3.22
C VAL A 436 -6.24 -0.15 -3.37
N GLN A 437 -5.94 0.75 -2.43
CA GLN A 437 -6.27 2.18 -2.58
C GLN A 437 -5.42 2.85 -3.64
N ALA A 438 -4.12 2.53 -3.69
CA ALA A 438 -3.23 3.04 -4.73
C ALA A 438 -3.66 2.59 -6.14
N VAL A 439 -4.15 1.35 -6.28
CA VAL A 439 -4.79 0.86 -7.52
C VAL A 439 -6.03 1.66 -7.87
N ALA A 440 -6.92 1.89 -6.90
CA ALA A 440 -8.12 2.68 -7.10
C ALA A 440 -7.82 4.11 -7.58
N ASP A 441 -6.85 4.77 -6.95
CA ASP A 441 -6.41 6.11 -7.35
C ASP A 441 -5.80 6.09 -8.76
N GLY A 442 -5.00 5.06 -9.09
CA GLY A 442 -4.43 4.90 -10.42
C GLY A 442 -5.50 4.72 -11.52
N LYS A 443 -6.54 3.94 -11.25
CA LYS A 443 -7.69 3.79 -12.17
C LYS A 443 -8.42 5.12 -12.36
N ARG A 444 -8.73 5.82 -11.27
CA ARG A 444 -9.40 7.14 -11.31
C ARG A 444 -8.56 8.16 -12.08
N ALA A 445 -7.24 8.17 -11.85
CA ALA A 445 -6.34 9.04 -12.57
C ALA A 445 -6.35 8.74 -14.08
N ALA A 446 -6.26 7.47 -14.48
CA ALA A 446 -6.29 7.10 -15.90
C ALA A 446 -7.55 7.61 -16.61
N ILE A 447 -8.72 7.44 -15.99
CA ILE A 447 -9.99 7.91 -16.54
C ILE A 447 -10.05 9.44 -16.61
N ASN A 448 -9.66 10.12 -15.53
CA ASN A 448 -9.72 11.57 -15.48
C ASN A 448 -8.74 12.22 -16.45
N ILE A 449 -7.53 11.67 -16.59
CA ILE A 449 -6.57 12.08 -17.61
C ILE A 449 -7.14 11.85 -19.01
N HIS A 450 -7.75 10.68 -19.25
CA HIS A 450 -8.39 10.39 -20.53
C HIS A 450 -9.50 11.38 -20.86
N LYS A 451 -10.46 11.60 -19.95
CA LYS A 451 -11.53 12.60 -20.12
C LYS A 451 -10.98 14.00 -20.39
N TYR A 452 -9.96 14.41 -19.65
CA TYR A 452 -9.31 15.70 -19.80
C TYR A 452 -8.64 15.87 -21.16
N LEU A 453 -7.85 14.89 -21.59
CA LEU A 453 -7.15 14.94 -22.88
C LEU A 453 -8.10 14.81 -24.08
N SER A 454 -9.20 14.07 -23.93
CA SER A 454 -10.21 13.90 -24.98
C SER A 454 -11.02 15.17 -25.22
N SER A 455 -11.39 15.89 -24.15
CA SER A 455 -12.18 17.13 -24.27
C SER A 455 -11.42 18.29 -24.97
N ARG A 456 -10.09 18.25 -24.96
CA ARG A 456 -9.23 19.27 -25.63
C ARG A 456 -8.84 18.91 -27.07
N GLY A 457 -9.24 17.78 -27.57
CA GLY A 457 -9.02 17.36 -28.96
C GLY A 457 -10.13 17.79 -29.93
N GLY A 458 -11.23 18.36 -29.42
CA GLY A 458 -12.38 18.77 -30.21
C GLY A 458 -12.38 20.21 -30.79
N ASN A 459 -11.35 21.01 -30.47
CA ASN A 459 -11.26 22.41 -30.91
C ASN A 459 -10.06 22.65 -31.84
N VAL A 460 -9.83 21.80 -32.81
CA VAL A 460 -9.01 22.12 -34.00
C VAL A 460 -9.87 21.73 -35.19
N GLY A 461 -10.80 22.65 -35.50
CA GLY A 461 -11.54 22.70 -36.75
C GLY A 461 -10.70 23.35 -37.84
#